data_3eae698ec8fb96d4b7de2e018a857af7
#
_entry.id   3eae698ec8fb96d4b7de2e018a857af7
#
_cell.length_a   1.000
_cell.length_b   1.000
_cell.length_c   1.000
_cell.angle_alpha   90.00
_cell.angle_beta   90.00
_cell.angle_gamma   90.00
#
_symmetry.space_group_name_H-M   'P 1'
#
loop_
_entity.id
_entity.type
_entity.pdbx_description
1 polymer ?
#
loop_
_entity_poly.entity_id
_entity_poly.type
_entity_poly.pdbx_seq_one_letter_code
_entity_poly.pdbx_strand_id
1 'polypeptide(L)'
;MKTIAANEKLQTIIDKVDKKGLAAPKLIEDLKELRETALKEQDPLVTKVLRLTYEYLQENEAFDVQAQFEEDEEGNEYPLDIEDKENLLYLLNLLKNADHKLNREEIKDYRT
;
A
#
# COMPACT_ATOMS: atom_id res chain seq x y z
N MET A 1 -0.42 10.76 -2.46
CA MET A 1 -0.65 11.67 -1.35
C MET A 1 -0.59 13.11 -1.85
N LYS A 2 -1.13 14.03 -1.08
CA LYS A 2 -1.45 15.37 -1.62
C LYS A 2 -0.28 16.35 -1.65
N THR A 3 0.66 16.25 -0.71
CA THR A 3 1.76 17.20 -0.62
C THR A 3 3.04 16.65 -1.25
N ILE A 4 3.92 17.55 -1.68
CA ILE A 4 5.23 17.17 -2.23
C ILE A 4 6.05 16.45 -1.16
N ALA A 5 6.06 16.97 0.07
CA ALA A 5 6.81 16.36 1.17
C ALA A 5 6.33 14.93 1.48
N ALA A 6 5.00 14.71 1.46
CA ALA A 6 4.43 13.39 1.68
C ALA A 6 4.84 12.42 0.58
N ASN A 7 4.84 12.86 -0.67
CA ASN A 7 5.25 12.01 -1.80
C ASN A 7 6.74 11.71 -1.81
N GLU A 8 7.58 12.63 -1.36
CA GLU A 8 9.01 12.40 -1.18
C GLU A 8 9.27 11.33 -0.12
N LYS A 9 8.57 11.40 1.00
CA LYS A 9 8.64 10.41 2.06
C LYS A 9 8.18 9.04 1.56
N LEU A 10 7.07 9.02 0.84
CA LEU A 10 6.53 7.80 0.23
C LEU A 10 7.54 7.19 -0.75
N GLN A 11 8.18 8.01 -1.59
CA GLN A 11 9.19 7.53 -2.53
C GLN A 11 10.39 6.92 -1.81
N THR A 12 10.81 7.51 -0.70
CA THR A 12 11.90 6.95 0.12
C THR A 12 11.54 5.55 0.62
N ILE A 13 10.30 5.36 1.08
CA ILE A 13 9.82 4.06 1.55
C ILE A 13 9.79 3.06 0.39
N ILE A 14 9.28 3.48 -0.77
CA ILE A 14 9.24 2.64 -1.97
C ILE A 14 10.64 2.16 -2.34
N ASP A 15 11.62 3.05 -2.34
CA ASP A 15 13.00 2.71 -2.68
C ASP A 15 13.59 1.70 -1.69
N LYS A 16 13.32 1.85 -0.41
CA LYS A 16 13.77 0.90 0.63
C LYS A 16 13.14 -0.48 0.42
N VAL A 17 11.85 -0.52 0.15
CA VAL A 17 11.14 -1.79 -0.08
C VAL A 17 11.64 -2.44 -1.37
N ASP A 18 11.89 -1.66 -2.41
CA ASP A 18 12.41 -2.18 -3.66
C ASP A 18 13.76 -2.88 -3.47
N LYS A 19 14.62 -2.33 -2.62
CA LYS A 19 15.96 -2.90 -2.35
C LYS A 19 15.95 -4.03 -1.35
N LYS A 20 15.17 -3.91 -0.28
CA LYS A 20 15.23 -4.79 0.89
C LYS A 20 13.98 -5.65 1.10
N GLY A 21 12.93 -5.42 0.32
CA GLY A 21 11.66 -6.12 0.51
C GLY A 21 11.03 -5.79 1.86
N LEU A 22 10.34 -6.76 2.44
CA LEU A 22 9.68 -6.58 3.74
C LEU A 22 10.66 -6.47 4.90
N ALA A 23 11.94 -6.81 4.67
CA ALA A 23 13.00 -6.66 5.67
C ALA A 23 13.60 -5.25 5.71
N ALA A 24 13.04 -4.30 4.97
CA ALA A 24 13.53 -2.91 4.95
C ALA A 24 13.59 -2.34 6.36
N PRO A 25 14.72 -1.69 6.75
CA PRO A 25 14.86 -1.15 8.11
C PRO A 25 13.79 -0.10 8.40
N LYS A 26 13.20 -0.18 9.59
CA LYS A 26 12.18 0.76 10.07
C LYS A 26 10.93 0.85 9.18
N LEU A 27 10.63 -0.19 8.40
CA LEU A 27 9.47 -0.17 7.51
C LEU A 27 8.17 0.14 8.27
N ILE A 28 7.94 -0.54 9.38
CA ILE A 28 6.73 -0.33 10.19
C ILE A 28 6.66 1.10 10.72
N GLU A 29 7.76 1.62 11.24
CA GLU A 29 7.83 2.98 11.76
C GLU A 29 7.60 4.01 10.66
N ASP A 30 8.19 3.79 9.49
CA ASP A 30 8.01 4.66 8.33
C ASP A 30 6.54 4.69 7.87
N LEU A 31 5.88 3.53 7.85
CA LEU A 31 4.46 3.45 7.50
C LEU A 31 3.58 4.14 8.54
N LYS A 32 3.93 4.05 9.82
CA LYS A 32 3.20 4.77 10.88
C LYS A 32 3.32 6.28 10.72
N GLU A 33 4.51 6.77 10.38
CA GLU A 33 4.70 8.20 10.10
C GLU A 33 3.92 8.65 8.86
N LEU A 34 3.91 7.82 7.84
CA LEU A 34 3.15 8.11 6.63
C LEU A 34 1.65 8.19 6.91
N ARG A 35 1.15 7.31 7.79
CA ARG A 35 -0.23 7.36 8.25
C ARG A 35 -0.56 8.68 8.95
N GLU A 36 0.34 9.18 9.80
CA GLU A 36 0.15 10.47 10.47
C GLU A 36 0.04 11.60 9.43
N THR A 37 0.86 11.53 8.38
CA THR A 37 0.80 12.49 7.28
C THR A 37 -0.54 12.41 6.56
N ALA A 38 -1.03 11.21 6.26
CA ALA A 38 -2.33 11.02 5.61
C ALA A 38 -3.47 11.55 6.47
N LEU A 39 -3.38 11.38 7.78
CA LEU A 39 -4.36 11.91 8.73
C LEU A 39 -4.40 13.43 8.66
N LYS A 40 -3.24 14.09 8.63
CA LYS A 40 -3.14 15.55 8.50
C LYS A 40 -3.69 16.04 7.15
N GLU A 41 -3.55 15.25 6.11
CA GLU A 41 -4.10 15.54 4.78
C GLU A 41 -5.60 15.30 4.70
N GLN A 42 -6.21 14.81 5.78
CA GLN A 42 -7.63 14.50 5.85
C GLN A 42 -8.08 13.49 4.81
N ASP A 43 -7.28 12.43 4.62
CA ASP A 43 -7.63 11.33 3.73
C ASP A 43 -7.90 10.06 4.54
N PRO A 44 -9.17 9.82 4.93
CA PRO A 44 -9.52 8.66 5.77
C PRO A 44 -9.21 7.32 5.13
N LEU A 45 -9.38 7.19 3.81
CA LEU A 45 -9.11 5.94 3.11
C LEU A 45 -7.63 5.57 3.20
N VAL A 46 -6.74 6.51 2.83
CA VAL A 46 -5.29 6.28 2.87
C VAL A 46 -4.83 6.04 4.30
N THR A 47 -5.36 6.81 5.26
CA THR A 47 -5.04 6.65 6.68
C THR A 47 -5.38 5.24 7.17
N LYS A 48 -6.56 4.74 6.82
CA LYS A 48 -7.01 3.40 7.23
C LYS A 48 -6.18 2.31 6.56
N VAL A 49 -5.94 2.42 5.26
CA VAL A 49 -5.17 1.42 4.50
C VAL A 49 -3.74 1.33 5.03
N LEU A 50 -3.10 2.44 5.34
CA LEU A 50 -1.75 2.43 5.91
C LEU A 50 -1.72 1.74 7.27
N ARG A 51 -2.71 2.02 8.12
CA ARG A 51 -2.82 1.34 9.42
C ARG A 51 -2.99 -0.16 9.25
N LEU A 52 -3.90 -0.59 8.40
CA LEU A 52 -4.11 -2.01 8.14
C LEU A 52 -2.86 -2.68 7.58
N THR A 53 -2.12 -1.96 6.74
CA THR A 53 -0.88 -2.45 6.14
C THR A 53 0.18 -2.73 7.20
N TYR A 54 0.49 -1.76 8.07
CA TYR A 54 1.55 -2.01 9.05
C TYR A 54 1.11 -2.99 10.14
N GLU A 55 -0.17 -3.02 10.50
CA GLU A 55 -0.68 -4.02 11.43
C GLU A 55 -0.55 -5.43 10.85
N TYR A 56 -0.89 -5.60 9.58
CA TYR A 56 -0.75 -6.88 8.89
C TYR A 56 0.70 -7.34 8.85
N LEU A 57 1.62 -6.45 8.51
CA LEU A 57 3.05 -6.76 8.49
C LEU A 57 3.58 -7.15 9.88
N GLN A 58 3.12 -6.47 10.93
CA GLN A 58 3.52 -6.79 12.29
C GLN A 58 3.04 -8.16 12.74
N GLU A 59 1.81 -8.53 12.36
CA GLU A 59 1.20 -9.80 12.80
C GLU A 59 1.68 -10.99 11.98
N ASN A 60 1.91 -10.81 10.68
CA ASN A 60 2.12 -11.93 9.76
C ASN A 60 3.53 -11.99 9.18
N GLU A 61 4.32 -10.94 9.33
CA GLU A 61 5.65 -10.80 8.70
C GLU A 61 5.61 -11.08 7.19
N ALA A 62 4.47 -10.77 6.56
CA ALA A 62 4.17 -11.03 5.17
C ALA A 62 3.20 -9.98 4.65
N PHE A 63 3.06 -9.88 3.35
CA PHE A 63 2.05 -9.02 2.73
C PHE A 63 1.36 -9.76 1.59
N ASP A 64 0.69 -10.85 1.94
CA ASP A 64 -0.02 -11.73 1.02
C ASP A 64 -1.50 -11.37 0.90
N VAL A 65 -1.84 -10.10 1.08
CA VAL A 65 -3.18 -9.57 0.93
C VAL A 65 -3.68 -9.79 -0.50
N GLN A 66 -4.83 -10.44 -0.64
CA GLN A 66 -5.42 -10.71 -1.95
C GLN A 66 -6.28 -9.53 -2.38
N ALA A 67 -5.65 -8.54 -2.98
CA ALA A 67 -6.30 -7.32 -3.43
C ALA A 67 -6.29 -7.14 -4.94
N GLN A 68 -5.57 -8.00 -5.66
CA GLN A 68 -5.47 -7.94 -7.11
C GLN A 68 -6.01 -9.24 -7.71
N PHE A 69 -6.85 -9.10 -8.72
CA PHE A 69 -7.55 -10.24 -9.33
C PHE A 69 -7.43 -10.17 -10.85
N GLU A 70 -7.46 -11.34 -11.49
CA GLU A 70 -7.63 -11.41 -12.93
C GLU A 70 -8.93 -12.16 -13.23
N GLU A 71 -9.48 -11.89 -14.40
CA GLU A 71 -10.74 -12.44 -14.85
C GLU A 71 -10.49 -13.41 -16.00
N ASP A 72 -11.13 -14.59 -15.97
CA ASP A 72 -11.03 -15.55 -17.05
C ASP A 72 -12.09 -15.27 -18.16
N GLU A 73 -12.10 -16.11 -19.21
CA GLU A 73 -13.02 -15.94 -20.32
C GLU A 73 -14.50 -16.09 -19.93
N GLU A 74 -14.77 -16.77 -18.81
CA GLU A 74 -16.13 -17.00 -18.31
C GLU A 74 -16.57 -15.96 -17.29
N GLY A 75 -15.73 -14.96 -17.01
CA GLY A 75 -16.04 -13.90 -16.06
C GLY A 75 -15.74 -14.26 -14.60
N ASN A 76 -15.08 -15.39 -14.34
CA ASN A 76 -14.68 -15.75 -12.98
C ASN A 76 -13.42 -14.98 -12.57
N GLU A 77 -13.42 -14.44 -11.36
CA GLU A 77 -12.27 -13.71 -10.81
C GLU A 77 -11.40 -14.63 -9.96
N TYR A 78 -10.10 -14.54 -10.15
CA TYR A 78 -9.11 -15.28 -9.38
C TYR A 78 -8.09 -14.33 -8.79
N PRO A 79 -7.66 -14.53 -7.53
CA PRO A 79 -6.58 -13.74 -6.97
C PRO A 79 -5.30 -13.90 -7.79
N LEU A 80 -4.61 -12.80 -8.08
CA LEU A 80 -3.30 -12.85 -8.71
C LEU A 80 -2.28 -13.39 -7.70
N ASP A 81 -1.42 -14.28 -8.16
CA ASP A 81 -0.30 -14.80 -7.38
C ASP A 81 0.86 -13.81 -7.51
N ILE A 82 0.97 -12.91 -6.53
CA ILE A 82 1.95 -11.82 -6.52
C ILE A 82 2.83 -11.97 -5.28
N GLU A 83 4.15 -11.82 -5.46
CA GLU A 83 5.07 -11.81 -4.32
C GLU A 83 4.75 -10.67 -3.35
N ASP A 84 4.98 -10.89 -2.06
CA ASP A 84 4.65 -9.92 -1.01
C ASP A 84 5.29 -8.56 -1.25
N LYS A 85 6.56 -8.54 -1.65
CA LYS A 85 7.27 -7.31 -1.98
C LYS A 85 6.58 -6.56 -3.11
N GLU A 86 6.23 -7.24 -4.19
CA GLU A 86 5.57 -6.63 -5.34
C GLU A 86 4.19 -6.11 -4.98
N ASN A 87 3.46 -6.85 -4.14
CA ASN A 87 2.15 -6.46 -3.67
C ASN A 87 2.22 -5.17 -2.85
N LEU A 88 3.17 -5.08 -1.94
CA LEU A 88 3.38 -3.87 -1.14
C LEU A 88 3.82 -2.69 -2.00
N LEU A 89 4.74 -2.90 -2.95
CA LEU A 89 5.18 -1.86 -3.88
C LEU A 89 4.02 -1.33 -4.72
N TYR A 90 3.15 -2.21 -5.18
CA TYR A 90 1.98 -1.82 -5.96
C TYR A 90 1.07 -0.89 -5.14
N LEU A 91 0.78 -1.26 -3.89
CA LEU A 91 -0.02 -0.41 -3.00
C LEU A 91 0.63 0.95 -2.79
N LEU A 92 1.92 0.97 -2.46
CA LEU A 92 2.63 2.23 -2.20
C LEU A 92 2.63 3.14 -3.43
N ASN A 93 2.76 2.57 -4.63
CA ASN A 93 2.69 3.34 -5.87
C ASN A 93 1.28 3.90 -6.12
N LEU A 94 0.22 3.18 -5.76
CA LEU A 94 -1.14 3.71 -5.82
C LEU A 94 -1.29 4.95 -4.95
N LEU A 95 -0.65 4.98 -3.80
CA LEU A 95 -0.76 6.09 -2.85
C LEU A 95 -0.14 7.39 -3.38
N LYS A 96 0.79 7.32 -4.33
CA LYS A 96 1.36 8.52 -4.96
C LYS A 96 0.30 9.39 -5.63
N ASN A 97 -0.69 8.75 -6.24
CA ASN A 97 -1.79 9.41 -6.94
C ASN A 97 -3.13 8.95 -6.35
N ALA A 98 -3.23 8.98 -5.03
CA ALA A 98 -4.39 8.47 -4.31
C ALA A 98 -5.69 9.21 -4.64
N ASP A 99 -5.61 10.43 -5.15
CA ASP A 99 -6.79 11.20 -5.57
C ASP A 99 -7.33 10.78 -6.94
N HIS A 100 -6.56 10.03 -7.73
CA HIS A 100 -7.03 9.53 -9.01
C HIS A 100 -8.12 8.48 -8.79
N LYS A 101 -9.23 8.63 -9.50
CA LYS A 101 -10.42 7.81 -9.28
C LYS A 101 -10.15 6.30 -9.35
N LEU A 102 -9.42 5.85 -10.38
CA LEU A 102 -9.11 4.43 -10.55
C LEU A 102 -8.19 3.93 -9.43
N ASN A 103 -7.23 4.74 -9.03
CA ASN A 103 -6.32 4.38 -7.93
C ASN A 103 -7.07 4.27 -6.62
N ARG A 104 -8.03 5.15 -6.35
CA ARG A 104 -8.84 5.06 -5.13
C ARG A 104 -9.64 3.78 -5.08
N GLU A 105 -10.20 3.32 -6.20
CA GLU A 105 -10.92 2.06 -6.24
C GLU A 105 -10.01 0.88 -5.94
N GLU A 106 -8.80 0.86 -6.48
CA GLU A 106 -7.84 -0.20 -6.20
C GLU A 106 -7.34 -0.14 -4.75
N ILE A 107 -7.14 1.06 -4.20
CA ILE A 107 -6.75 1.24 -2.79
C ILE A 107 -7.81 0.64 -1.85
N LYS A 108 -9.09 0.79 -2.19
CA LYS A 108 -10.18 0.22 -1.40
C LYS A 108 -10.09 -1.30 -1.28
N ASP A 109 -9.54 -1.98 -2.28
CA ASP A 109 -9.38 -3.44 -2.25
C ASP A 109 -8.39 -3.88 -1.15
N TYR A 110 -7.47 -3.01 -0.76
CA TYR A 110 -6.53 -3.28 0.34
C TYR A 110 -7.11 -2.98 1.72
N ARG A 111 -8.34 -2.47 1.79
CA ARG A 111 -8.98 -2.08 3.05
C ARG A 111 -9.52 -3.26 3.85
N THR A 112 -9.68 -4.40 3.23
CA THR A 112 -10.29 -5.59 3.86
C THR A 112 -9.35 -6.35 4.79
#